data_c1438f33e493ed941d12dff9144e19ef
#
_entry.id   c1438f33e493ed941d12dff9144e19ef
#
_cell.length_a   1.000
_cell.length_b   1.000
_cell.length_c   1.000
_cell.angle_alpha   90.00
_cell.angle_beta   90.00
_cell.angle_gamma   90.00
#
_symmetry.space_group_name_H-M   'P 1'
#
loop_
_entity.id
_entity.type
_entity.pdbx_description
1 polymer ?
#
loop_
_entity_poly.entity_id
_entity_poly.type
_entity_poly.pdbx_seq_one_letter_code
_entity_poly.pdbx_strand_id
1 'polypeptide(L)' 'EKIEGKFDMILSNPPIRAGKDTIFKIYTEAYEHLNKDGEFYCVIQTKHGAKSTQKKLVEIFGNCDTVTIDGGYRIFLSKK' A
#
# COMPACT_ATOMS: atom_id res chain seq x y z
N GLU A 1 2.90 0.83 12.22
CA GLU A 1 3.92 1.42 11.35
C GLU A 1 3.74 2.93 11.29
N LYS A 2 4.80 3.66 11.55
CA LYS A 2 4.76 5.10 11.58
C LYS A 2 5.70 5.65 10.50
N ILE A 3 5.16 6.53 9.65
CA ILE A 3 5.90 7.10 8.55
C ILE A 3 6.19 8.57 8.85
N GLU A 4 7.44 8.96 8.77
CA GLU A 4 7.87 10.34 9.00
C GLU A 4 8.75 10.80 7.85
N GLY A 5 8.71 12.10 7.54
CA GLY A 5 9.52 12.71 6.50
C GLY A 5 8.93 12.56 5.11
N LYS A 6 9.77 12.70 4.11
CA LYS A 6 9.40 12.57 2.69
C LYS A 6 10.28 11.52 2.03
N PHE A 7 9.69 10.71 1.16
CA PHE A 7 10.37 9.59 0.54
C PHE A 7 10.05 9.49 -0.94
N ASP A 8 10.99 8.92 -1.68
CA ASP A 8 10.77 8.59 -3.10
C ASP A 8 10.21 7.18 -3.26
N MET A 9 10.36 6.35 -2.23
CA MET A 9 9.83 4.99 -2.23
C MET A 9 9.47 4.58 -0.80
N ILE A 10 8.31 3.97 -0.66
CA ILE A 10 7.87 3.41 0.61
C ILE A 10 7.45 1.96 0.37
N LEU A 11 7.93 1.06 1.22
CA LEU A 11 7.53 -0.34 1.20
C LEU A 11 6.80 -0.65 2.49
N SER A 12 5.62 -1.23 2.39
CA SER A 12 4.82 -1.60 3.56
C SER A 12 4.34 -3.03 3.47
N ASN A 13 4.41 -3.72 4.61
CA ASN A 13 3.78 -5.01 4.80
C ASN A 13 2.83 -4.82 5.99
N PRO A 14 1.60 -4.31 5.74
CA PRO A 14 0.73 -3.88 6.82
C PRO A 14 0.32 -5.05 7.73
N PRO A 15 0.21 -4.80 9.05
CA PRO A 15 -0.20 -5.82 9.99
C PRO A 15 -1.70 -6.09 9.86
N ILE A 16 -2.05 -7.25 9.32
CA ILE A 16 -3.44 -7.62 9.03
C ILE A 16 -4.32 -7.54 10.28
N ARG A 17 -3.76 -7.87 11.44
CA ARG A 17 -4.51 -7.88 12.70
C ARG A 17 -4.87 -6.49 13.21
N ALA A 18 -4.28 -5.46 12.64
CA ALA A 18 -4.54 -4.09 13.06
C ALA A 18 -5.93 -3.59 12.64
N GLY A 19 -6.58 -4.29 11.73
CA GLY A 19 -7.89 -3.90 11.25
C GLY A 19 -7.83 -3.00 10.01
N LYS A 20 -8.94 -2.98 9.30
CA LYS A 20 -9.03 -2.30 8.00
C LYS A 20 -8.79 -0.79 8.11
N ASP A 21 -9.37 -0.15 9.12
CA ASP A 21 -9.23 1.30 9.28
C ASP A 21 -7.77 1.71 9.51
N THR A 22 -7.06 0.95 10.35
CA THR A 22 -5.65 1.22 10.62
C THR A 22 -4.80 1.01 9.38
N ILE A 23 -5.06 -0.06 8.63
CA ILE A 23 -4.34 -0.36 7.40
C ILE A 23 -4.57 0.72 6.36
N PHE A 24 -5.81 1.18 6.21
CA PHE A 24 -6.14 2.22 5.24
C PHE A 24 -5.49 3.56 5.62
N LYS A 25 -5.37 3.83 6.92
CA LYS A 25 -4.66 5.01 7.39
C LYS A 25 -3.18 4.95 7.01
N ILE A 26 -2.56 3.78 7.09
CA ILE A 26 -1.18 3.58 6.67
C ILE A 26 -1.02 3.95 5.19
N TYR A 27 -1.95 3.54 4.34
CA TYR A 27 -1.90 3.85 2.91
C TYR A 27 -2.03 5.35 2.66
N THR A 28 -2.92 6.01 3.37
CA THR A 28 -3.11 7.46 3.25
C THR A 28 -1.86 8.21 3.69
N GLU A 29 -1.26 7.79 4.80
CA GLU A 29 -0.02 8.39 5.30
C GLU A 29 1.13 8.17 4.32
N ALA A 30 1.21 6.99 3.70
CA ALA A 30 2.22 6.72 2.70
C ALA A 30 2.09 7.71 1.53
N TYR A 31 0.88 7.93 1.07
CA TYR A 31 0.64 8.90 -0.01
C TYR A 31 1.11 10.29 0.39
N GLU A 32 0.77 10.74 1.59
CA GLU A 32 1.12 12.06 2.08
C GLU A 32 2.64 12.27 2.21
N HIS A 33 3.36 11.21 2.56
CA HIS A 33 4.80 11.28 2.78
C HIS A 33 5.64 10.93 1.56
N LEU A 34 5.01 10.58 0.43
CA LEU A 34 5.72 10.37 -0.82
C LEU A 34 5.92 11.69 -1.55
N ASN A 35 7.10 11.83 -2.15
CA ASN A 35 7.37 12.92 -3.07
C ASN A 35 6.60 12.68 -4.38
N LYS A 36 6.46 13.70 -5.20
CA LYS A 36 5.87 13.57 -6.53
C LYS A 36 6.65 12.50 -7.30
N ASP A 37 5.92 11.64 -8.00
CA ASP A 37 6.46 10.50 -8.73
C ASP A 37 7.02 9.41 -7.83
N GLY A 38 6.82 9.52 -6.52
CA GLY A 38 7.23 8.49 -5.57
C GLY A 38 6.42 7.21 -5.73
N GLU A 39 7.01 6.09 -5.31
CA GLU A 39 6.42 4.77 -5.46
C GLU A 39 6.09 4.14 -4.11
N PHE A 40 4.90 3.56 -4.04
CA PHE A 40 4.47 2.83 -2.85
C PHE A 40 4.30 1.35 -3.21
N TYR A 41 5.06 0.50 -2.54
CA TYR A 41 4.96 -0.95 -2.67
C TYR A 41 4.24 -1.51 -1.45
N CYS A 42 3.23 -2.32 -1.68
CA CYS A 42 2.46 -2.94 -0.61
C CYS A 42 2.47 -4.46 -0.79
N VAL A 43 2.97 -5.17 0.23
CA VAL A 43 2.96 -6.64 0.23
C VAL A 43 1.78 -7.08 1.10
N ILE A 44 0.85 -7.84 0.53
CA ILE A 44 -0.32 -8.28 1.28
C ILE A 44 -0.70 -9.71 0.91
N GLN A 45 -1.19 -10.47 1.89
CA GLN A 45 -1.67 -11.82 1.64
C GLN A 45 -2.97 -11.77 0.85
N THR A 46 -3.06 -12.58 -0.19
CA THR A 46 -4.24 -12.62 -1.05
C THR A 46 -5.51 -12.92 -0.26
N LYS A 47 -5.43 -13.80 0.72
CA LYS A 47 -6.58 -14.20 1.55
C LYS A 47 -7.06 -13.10 2.49
N HIS A 48 -6.25 -12.10 2.75
CA HIS A 48 -6.52 -11.11 3.80
C HIS A 48 -6.75 -9.72 3.25
N GLY A 49 -7.59 -9.62 2.23
CA GLY A 49 -8.06 -8.34 1.78
C GLY A 49 -7.25 -7.69 0.66
N ALA A 50 -6.60 -8.50 -0.17
CA ALA A 50 -5.86 -7.97 -1.31
C ALA A 50 -6.76 -7.14 -2.24
N LYS A 51 -8.00 -7.58 -2.46
CA LYS A 51 -8.94 -6.83 -3.31
C LYS A 51 -9.32 -5.50 -2.69
N SER A 52 -9.55 -5.46 -1.38
CA SER A 52 -9.88 -4.22 -0.66
C SER A 52 -8.70 -3.26 -0.69
N THR A 53 -7.48 -3.78 -0.53
CA THR A 53 -6.26 -3.00 -0.61
C THR A 53 -6.09 -2.40 -1.99
N GLN A 54 -6.26 -3.20 -3.03
CA GLN A 54 -6.12 -2.72 -4.40
C GLN A 54 -7.11 -1.60 -4.68
N LYS A 55 -8.36 -1.77 -4.29
CA LYS A 55 -9.39 -0.76 -4.47
C LYS A 55 -9.04 0.52 -3.73
N LYS A 56 -8.58 0.39 -2.49
CA LYS A 56 -8.24 1.56 -1.68
C LYS A 56 -7.03 2.31 -2.24
N LEU A 57 -6.03 1.58 -2.73
CA LEU A 57 -4.86 2.22 -3.34
C LEU A 57 -5.23 2.97 -4.61
N VAL A 58 -6.17 2.44 -5.41
CA VAL A 58 -6.68 3.17 -6.57
C VAL A 58 -7.38 4.45 -6.14
N GLU A 59 -8.17 4.41 -5.06
CA GLU A 59 -8.83 5.61 -4.55
C GLU A 59 -7.84 6.68 -4.12
N ILE A 60 -6.77 6.28 -3.42
CA ILE A 60 -5.81 7.22 -2.84
C ILE A 60 -4.83 7.73 -3.90
N PHE A 61 -4.27 6.83 -4.70
CA PHE A 61 -3.20 7.14 -5.65
C PHE A 61 -3.67 7.38 -7.07
N GLY A 62 -4.85 6.88 -7.40
CA GLY A 62 -5.35 6.90 -8.78
C GLY A 62 -4.85 5.75 -9.63
N ASN A 63 -4.00 4.88 -9.08
CA ASN A 63 -3.46 3.73 -9.79
C ASN A 63 -3.00 2.66 -8.81
N CYS A 64 -2.99 1.42 -9.27
CA CYS A 64 -2.46 0.31 -8.49
C CYS A 64 -2.20 -0.87 -9.43
N ASP A 65 -0.93 -1.19 -9.63
CA ASP A 65 -0.53 -2.32 -10.46
C ASP A 65 -0.16 -3.51 -9.59
N THR A 66 -0.50 -4.71 -10.05
CA THR A 66 -0.05 -5.94 -9.42
C THR A 66 1.30 -6.30 -10.03
N VAL A 67 2.36 -6.13 -9.25
CA VAL A 67 3.73 -6.39 -9.71
C VAL A 67 4.03 -7.88 -9.69
N THR A 68 3.60 -8.55 -8.62
CA THR A 68 3.91 -9.97 -8.43
C THR A 68 2.79 -10.65 -7.66
N ILE A 69 2.52 -11.91 -8.01
CA ILE A 69 1.65 -12.81 -7.25
C ILE A 69 2.49 -14.05 -6.98
N ASP A 70 2.74 -14.35 -5.72
CA ASP A 70 3.60 -15.46 -5.34
C ASP A 70 3.24 -16.02 -3.98
N GLY A 71 3.10 -17.35 -3.89
CA GLY A 71 2.91 -18.02 -2.61
C GLY A 71 1.77 -17.51 -1.75
N GLY A 72 0.68 -17.04 -2.35
CA GLY A 72 -0.44 -16.49 -1.59
C GLY A 72 -0.28 -15.03 -1.23
N TYR A 73 0.77 -14.37 -1.68
CA TYR A 73 1.00 -12.94 -1.49
C TYR A 73 0.89 -12.20 -2.82
N ARG A 74 0.52 -10.93 -2.73
CA ARG A 74 0.55 -10.01 -3.87
C ARG A 74 1.37 -8.79 -3.50
N ILE A 75 2.12 -8.28 -4.47
CA ILE A 75 2.84 -7.02 -4.31
C ILE A 75 2.19 -6.02 -5.25
N PHE A 76 1.67 -4.95 -4.65
CA PHE A 76 1.05 -3.85 -5.39
C PHE A 76 2.01 -2.68 -5.48
N LEU A 77 1.96 -1.97 -6.60
CA LEU A 77 2.71 -0.74 -6.81
C LEU A 77 1.75 0.38 -7.15
N SER A 78 1.83 1.47 -6.41
CA SER A 78 1.09 2.69 -6.72
C SER A 78 2.07 3.85 -6.82
N LYS A 79 1.85 4.76 -7.76
CA LYS A 79 2.71 5.93 -7.96
C LYS A 79 1.93 7.21 -7.66
N LYS A 80 2.60 8.12 -6.96
CA LYS A 80 2.02 9.43 -6.65
C LYS A 80 2.17 10.41 -7.86
#